data_8ba7f86f761a8ee53b44434f4c877354
#
_entry.id   8ba7f86f761a8ee53b44434f4c877354
#
_cell.length_a   1.000
_cell.length_b   1.000
_cell.length_c   1.000
_cell.angle_alpha   90.00
_cell.angle_beta   90.00
_cell.angle_gamma   90.00
#
_symmetry.space_group_name_H-M   'P 1'
#
loop_
_entity.id
_entity.type
_entity.pdbx_description
1 polymer ?
#
loop_
_entity_poly.entity_id
_entity_poly.type
_entity_poly.pdbx_seq_one_letter_code
_entity_poly.pdbx_strand_id
1 'polypeptide(L)'
;MTAVRTFSILALSALAAGCTNMNKAVVPPVPIVAPPTKTEVWQGIANPADRDRLANVSGAWAAGLAAARKNFGSAIREEGALLREDAGQVRPAPTPGSYSCRAITLGQTGRGKPALERFKPFFCYVQLEGETLTIVKQTGSQRPAGRLWDDNNSKRMIFLGSLALGSEDEVRAYGDDPQRDMAGIFERIAPFRWRLVIPWPRDGSKLQVFELTPVPEQPK
;
A
#
# COMPACT_ATOMS: atom_id res chain seq x y z
N MET A 1 -101.46 49.68 3.23
CA MET A 1 -101.00 50.56 2.16
C MET A 1 -99.62 51.14 2.63
N THR A 2 -98.52 50.49 2.48
CA THR A 2 -97.24 51.03 2.84
C THR A 2 -96.17 50.36 1.93
N ALA A 3 -95.59 51.16 1.08
CA ALA A 3 -94.54 50.74 0.14
C ALA A 3 -93.20 50.58 0.88
N VAL A 4 -92.57 49.42 0.68
CA VAL A 4 -91.23 49.19 1.16
C VAL A 4 -90.23 49.36 -0.01
N ARG A 5 -89.33 50.33 0.14
CA ARG A 5 -88.24 50.56 -0.82
C ARG A 5 -87.07 49.63 -0.48
N THR A 6 -86.69 48.79 -1.38
CA THR A 6 -85.47 47.97 -1.31
C THR A 6 -84.29 48.76 -1.80
N PHE A 7 -83.27 48.92 -0.93
CA PHE A 7 -81.96 49.44 -1.29
C PHE A 7 -81.02 48.30 -1.67
N SER A 8 -80.53 48.28 -2.93
CA SER A 8 -79.46 47.39 -3.36
C SER A 8 -78.14 47.97 -3.03
N ILE A 9 -77.38 47.26 -2.21
CA ILE A 9 -76.00 47.63 -1.89
C ILE A 9 -75.14 46.81 -2.85
N LEU A 10 -74.40 47.48 -3.75
CA LEU A 10 -73.36 46.90 -4.58
C LEU A 10 -72.09 46.68 -3.74
N ALA A 11 -71.72 45.46 -3.47
CA ALA A 11 -70.45 45.15 -2.83
C ALA A 11 -69.34 45.06 -3.88
N LEU A 12 -68.38 45.98 -3.82
CA LEU A 12 -67.17 45.97 -4.66
C LEU A 12 -66.16 45.03 -4.06
N SER A 13 -65.93 43.89 -4.66
CA SER A 13 -64.91 42.92 -4.23
C SER A 13 -63.55 43.35 -4.80
N ALA A 14 -62.66 43.86 -3.92
CA ALA A 14 -61.25 44.10 -4.25
C ALA A 14 -60.47 42.77 -4.28
N LEU A 15 -60.02 42.33 -5.46
CA LEU A 15 -59.05 41.27 -5.57
C LEU A 15 -57.67 41.79 -5.17
N ALA A 16 -57.19 41.40 -3.99
CA ALA A 16 -55.83 41.58 -3.59
C ALA A 16 -54.96 40.49 -4.28
N ALA A 17 -54.19 40.88 -5.29
CA ALA A 17 -53.16 40.03 -5.88
C ALA A 17 -52.01 39.88 -4.89
N GLY A 18 -51.99 38.75 -4.15
CA GLY A 18 -50.86 38.37 -3.28
C GLY A 18 -49.66 37.95 -4.11
N CYS A 19 -48.67 38.77 -4.24
CA CYS A 19 -47.36 38.35 -4.73
C CYS A 19 -46.75 37.39 -3.70
N THR A 20 -46.85 36.08 -3.94
CA THR A 20 -46.08 35.06 -3.20
C THR A 20 -44.60 35.20 -3.58
N ASN A 21 -43.81 35.83 -2.73
CA ASN A 21 -42.36 35.74 -2.77
C ASN A 21 -41.95 34.28 -2.57
N MET A 22 -41.72 33.56 -3.67
CA MET A 22 -41.05 32.25 -3.61
C MET A 22 -39.60 32.49 -3.23
N ASN A 23 -39.33 32.45 -1.93
CA ASN A 23 -37.97 32.30 -1.43
C ASN A 23 -37.38 31.04 -2.08
N LYS A 24 -36.60 31.20 -3.14
CA LYS A 24 -35.74 30.12 -3.64
C LYS A 24 -34.85 29.70 -2.48
N ALA A 25 -35.14 28.54 -1.90
CA ALA A 25 -34.26 27.94 -0.92
C ALA A 25 -32.88 27.85 -1.58
N VAL A 26 -31.92 28.62 -1.09
CA VAL A 26 -30.51 28.52 -1.50
C VAL A 26 -30.03 27.18 -0.97
N VAL A 27 -29.98 26.18 -1.88
CA VAL A 27 -29.35 24.88 -1.56
C VAL A 27 -27.88 25.18 -1.28
N PRO A 28 -27.38 24.91 -0.06
CA PRO A 28 -25.97 25.11 0.21
C PRO A 28 -25.13 24.27 -0.75
N PRO A 29 -24.00 24.80 -1.25
CA PRO A 29 -23.15 24.05 -2.17
C PRO A 29 -22.71 22.75 -1.49
N VAL A 30 -22.92 21.63 -2.18
CA VAL A 30 -22.41 20.32 -1.72
C VAL A 30 -20.89 20.43 -1.66
N PRO A 31 -20.25 20.15 -0.51
CA PRO A 31 -18.80 20.21 -0.42
C PRO A 31 -18.20 19.20 -1.39
N ILE A 32 -17.37 19.66 -2.31
CA ILE A 32 -16.61 18.79 -3.22
C ILE A 32 -15.49 18.18 -2.37
N VAL A 33 -15.66 16.91 -1.98
CA VAL A 33 -14.60 16.15 -1.30
C VAL A 33 -13.57 15.77 -2.37
N ALA A 34 -12.34 16.24 -2.20
CA ALA A 34 -11.25 15.82 -3.10
C ALA A 34 -11.02 14.31 -2.98
N PRO A 35 -10.67 13.62 -4.08
CA PRO A 35 -10.33 12.20 -4.02
C PRO A 35 -9.12 11.99 -3.10
N PRO A 36 -9.04 10.83 -2.41
CA PRO A 36 -7.91 10.56 -1.53
C PRO A 36 -6.60 10.51 -2.30
N THR A 37 -5.53 10.97 -1.69
CA THR A 37 -4.17 10.85 -2.23
C THR A 37 -3.73 9.39 -2.22
N LYS A 38 -2.70 9.06 -3.03
CA LYS A 38 -2.14 7.69 -3.06
C LYS A 38 -1.73 7.19 -1.68
N THR A 39 -1.13 8.04 -0.87
CA THR A 39 -0.75 7.72 0.51
C THR A 39 -1.98 7.43 1.38
N GLU A 40 -3.03 8.24 1.31
CA GLU A 40 -4.25 8.02 2.08
C GLU A 40 -4.95 6.70 1.72
N VAL A 41 -4.88 6.29 0.44
CA VAL A 41 -5.46 5.01 0.00
C VAL A 41 -4.85 3.83 0.75
N TRP A 42 -3.51 3.65 0.70
CA TRP A 42 -2.89 2.51 1.36
C TRP A 42 -2.92 2.64 2.89
N GLN A 43 -2.86 3.87 3.44
CA GLN A 43 -3.01 4.09 4.88
C GLN A 43 -4.40 3.72 5.41
N GLY A 44 -5.44 3.88 4.59
CA GLY A 44 -6.79 3.43 4.91
C GLY A 44 -6.93 1.90 4.98
N ILE A 45 -6.04 1.16 4.29
CA ILE A 45 -6.02 -0.30 4.25
C ILE A 45 -5.10 -0.87 5.33
N ALA A 46 -3.92 -0.26 5.52
CA ALA A 46 -2.91 -0.73 6.46
C ALA A 46 -3.38 -0.60 7.92
N ASN A 47 -3.18 -1.66 8.70
CA ASN A 47 -3.43 -1.61 10.13
C ASN A 47 -2.46 -0.63 10.84
N PRO A 48 -2.78 -0.12 12.04
CA PRO A 48 -1.94 0.84 12.75
C PRO A 48 -0.50 0.38 12.97
N ALA A 49 -0.30 -0.88 13.36
CA ALA A 49 1.05 -1.41 13.62
C ALA A 49 1.90 -1.48 12.35
N ASP A 50 1.31 -1.75 11.20
CA ASP A 50 2.00 -1.76 9.92
C ASP A 50 2.32 -0.35 9.43
N ARG A 51 1.42 0.62 9.65
CA ARG A 51 1.73 2.04 9.40
C ARG A 51 2.92 2.52 10.21
N ASP A 52 2.99 2.15 11.50
CA ASP A 52 4.12 2.50 12.36
C ASP A 52 5.42 1.83 11.92
N ARG A 53 5.37 0.56 11.49
CA ARG A 53 6.53 -0.16 10.94
C ARG A 53 7.04 0.50 9.65
N LEU A 54 6.15 0.86 8.74
CA LEU A 54 6.49 1.55 7.50
C LEU A 54 7.04 2.95 7.74
N ALA A 55 6.48 3.69 8.69
CA ALA A 55 7.00 5.00 9.10
C ALA A 55 8.41 4.91 9.70
N ASN A 56 8.74 3.80 10.38
CA ASN A 56 10.05 3.56 11.01
C ASN A 56 10.98 2.65 10.18
N VAL A 57 10.84 2.64 8.86
CA VAL A 57 11.69 1.81 7.98
C VAL A 57 13.17 2.19 8.09
N SER A 58 13.51 3.47 8.22
CA SER A 58 14.88 3.93 8.41
C SER A 58 15.49 3.41 9.71
N GLY A 59 14.70 3.30 10.77
CA GLY A 59 15.11 2.66 12.01
C GLY A 59 15.46 1.18 11.82
N ALA A 60 14.67 0.46 11.01
CA ALA A 60 14.93 -0.94 10.68
C ALA A 60 16.24 -1.10 9.86
N TRP A 61 16.46 -0.23 8.86
CA TRP A 61 17.72 -0.19 8.11
C TRP A 61 18.92 0.04 9.02
N ALA A 62 18.87 1.09 9.85
CA ALA A 62 19.94 1.42 10.78
C ALA A 62 20.26 0.25 11.73
N ALA A 63 19.22 -0.33 12.35
CA ALA A 63 19.38 -1.43 13.28
C ALA A 63 19.91 -2.72 12.61
N GLY A 64 19.37 -3.08 11.43
CA GLY A 64 19.79 -4.26 10.68
C GLY A 64 21.23 -4.18 10.21
N LEU A 65 21.63 -3.04 9.61
CA LEU A 65 22.97 -2.80 9.14
C LEU A 65 23.98 -2.71 10.32
N ALA A 66 23.64 -2.04 11.42
CA ALA A 66 24.51 -1.97 12.60
C ALA A 66 24.81 -3.36 13.17
N ALA A 67 23.78 -4.22 13.29
CA ALA A 67 23.97 -5.58 13.78
C ALA A 67 24.88 -6.43 12.86
N ALA A 68 24.77 -6.24 11.54
CA ALA A 68 25.50 -7.05 10.56
C ALA A 68 26.92 -6.55 10.28
N ARG A 69 27.19 -5.23 10.36
CA ARG A 69 28.47 -4.63 9.92
C ARG A 69 29.69 -5.22 10.57
N LYS A 70 29.63 -5.60 11.85
CA LYS A 70 30.78 -6.10 12.59
C LYS A 70 31.41 -7.33 11.92
N ASN A 71 30.60 -8.29 11.50
CA ASN A 71 31.08 -9.57 11.00
C ASN A 71 30.82 -9.76 9.48
N PHE A 72 29.98 -8.92 8.87
CA PHE A 72 29.52 -9.07 7.48
C PHE A 72 29.71 -7.80 6.64
N GLY A 73 30.67 -6.93 7.02
CA GLY A 73 30.90 -5.67 6.32
C GLY A 73 31.27 -5.84 4.83
N SER A 74 32.02 -6.88 4.46
CA SER A 74 32.31 -7.22 3.06
C SER A 74 31.05 -7.64 2.32
N ALA A 75 30.30 -8.58 2.90
CA ALA A 75 29.04 -9.08 2.34
C ALA A 75 28.03 -7.95 2.09
N ILE A 76 27.91 -6.98 3.00
CA ILE A 76 27.05 -5.80 2.81
C ILE A 76 27.51 -4.96 1.62
N ARG A 77 28.82 -4.74 1.46
CA ARG A 77 29.36 -3.97 0.31
C ARG A 77 29.13 -4.68 -1.02
N GLU A 78 29.27 -6.01 -1.04
CA GLU A 78 29.02 -6.84 -2.23
C GLU A 78 27.57 -6.72 -2.73
N GLU A 79 26.60 -6.56 -1.82
CA GLU A 79 25.18 -6.38 -2.19
C GLU A 79 24.90 -5.02 -2.85
N GLY A 80 25.78 -4.04 -2.65
CA GLY A 80 25.70 -2.73 -3.32
C GLY A 80 24.38 -2.01 -3.06
N ALA A 81 23.67 -1.66 -4.14
CA ALA A 81 22.38 -0.95 -4.08
C ALA A 81 21.30 -1.72 -3.31
N LEU A 82 21.37 -3.04 -3.27
CA LEU A 82 20.38 -3.87 -2.58
C LEU A 82 20.30 -3.59 -1.09
N LEU A 83 21.47 -3.39 -0.45
CA LEU A 83 21.57 -3.10 0.99
C LEU A 83 21.96 -1.64 1.29
N ARG A 84 21.65 -0.72 0.40
CA ARG A 84 21.80 0.72 0.61
C ARG A 84 20.43 1.38 0.70
N GLU A 85 20.11 1.99 1.83
CA GLU A 85 18.78 2.52 2.12
C GLU A 85 18.27 3.50 1.04
N ASP A 86 19.10 4.42 0.61
CA ASP A 86 18.80 5.51 -0.34
C ASP A 86 18.82 5.10 -1.83
N ALA A 87 18.82 3.79 -2.14
CA ALA A 87 18.98 3.31 -3.51
C ALA A 87 17.71 3.44 -4.38
N GLY A 88 16.56 3.74 -3.78
CA GLY A 88 15.27 3.85 -4.48
C GLY A 88 15.29 4.88 -5.61
N GLN A 89 14.81 4.48 -6.80
CA GLN A 89 14.72 5.29 -8.00
C GLN A 89 13.27 5.59 -8.35
N VAL A 90 13.03 6.67 -9.10
CA VAL A 90 11.70 7.00 -9.65
C VAL A 90 11.17 5.89 -10.55
N ARG A 91 9.84 5.81 -10.73
CA ARG A 91 9.14 4.75 -11.46
C ARG A 91 9.38 3.37 -10.83
N PRO A 92 8.91 3.16 -9.60
CA PRO A 92 9.17 1.92 -8.85
C PRO A 92 8.39 0.72 -9.38
N ALA A 93 7.31 0.92 -10.15
CA ALA A 93 6.44 -0.14 -10.60
C ALA A 93 7.21 -1.19 -11.44
N PRO A 94 7.12 -2.49 -11.09
CA PRO A 94 7.70 -3.56 -11.88
C PRO A 94 6.81 -3.89 -13.08
N THR A 95 7.39 -4.49 -14.11
CA THR A 95 6.62 -5.06 -15.21
C THR A 95 6.02 -6.40 -14.79
N PRO A 96 4.75 -6.72 -15.12
CA PRO A 96 4.21 -8.06 -14.90
C PRO A 96 5.06 -9.15 -15.57
N GLY A 97 5.25 -10.28 -14.89
CA GLY A 97 6.06 -11.40 -15.38
C GLY A 97 6.74 -12.21 -14.29
N SER A 98 7.59 -13.14 -14.70
CA SER A 98 8.37 -13.99 -13.82
C SER A 98 9.69 -13.34 -13.42
N TYR A 99 10.07 -13.52 -12.14
CA TYR A 99 11.29 -12.98 -11.57
C TYR A 99 12.09 -14.06 -10.86
N SER A 100 13.41 -13.99 -10.99
CA SER A 100 14.34 -14.63 -10.07
C SER A 100 14.44 -13.75 -8.84
N CYS A 101 14.10 -14.32 -7.69
CA CYS A 101 14.08 -13.61 -6.42
C CYS A 101 15.05 -14.27 -5.44
N ARG A 102 15.62 -13.48 -4.53
CA ARG A 102 16.33 -13.99 -3.36
C ARG A 102 16.06 -13.10 -2.16
N ALA A 103 16.19 -13.65 -0.97
CA ALA A 103 16.00 -12.89 0.26
C ALA A 103 17.31 -12.76 1.04
N ILE A 104 17.44 -11.64 1.75
CA ILE A 104 18.49 -11.38 2.73
C ILE A 104 17.82 -10.91 4.00
N THR A 105 18.21 -11.48 5.15
CA THR A 105 17.80 -10.96 6.46
C THR A 105 18.97 -10.28 7.16
N LEU A 106 18.67 -9.20 7.85
CA LEU A 106 19.63 -8.43 8.64
C LEU A 106 19.19 -8.33 10.10
N GLY A 107 20.15 -8.44 11.01
CA GLY A 107 19.91 -8.23 12.43
C GLY A 107 19.05 -9.30 13.06
N GLN A 108 19.20 -10.57 12.66
CA GLN A 108 18.53 -11.68 13.33
C GLN A 108 18.96 -11.77 14.78
N THR A 109 17.98 -12.03 15.65
CA THR A 109 18.19 -12.26 17.09
C THR A 109 17.90 -13.72 17.40
N GLY A 110 18.85 -14.38 18.03
CA GLY A 110 18.70 -15.79 18.41
C GLY A 110 20.03 -16.51 18.45
N ARG A 111 20.14 -17.49 19.33
CA ARG A 111 21.38 -18.28 19.50
C ARG A 111 21.70 -19.01 18.19
N GLY A 112 22.86 -18.77 17.63
CA GLY A 112 23.34 -19.43 16.40
C GLY A 112 22.80 -18.84 15.08
N LYS A 113 21.97 -17.79 15.12
CA LYS A 113 21.53 -17.11 13.89
C LYS A 113 22.53 -16.03 13.47
N PRO A 114 22.95 -16.00 12.18
CA PRO A 114 23.86 -14.97 11.70
C PRO A 114 23.15 -13.61 11.62
N ALA A 115 23.86 -12.53 11.87
CA ALA A 115 23.31 -11.17 11.74
C ALA A 115 23.06 -10.75 10.27
N LEU A 116 23.59 -11.47 9.32
CA LEU A 116 23.26 -11.40 7.89
C LEU A 116 23.11 -12.83 7.36
N GLU A 117 21.97 -13.13 6.75
CA GLU A 117 21.73 -14.41 6.11
C GLU A 117 21.22 -14.19 4.69
N ARG A 118 21.83 -14.90 3.71
CA ARG A 118 21.43 -14.93 2.31
C ARG A 118 20.71 -16.23 2.04
N PHE A 119 19.50 -16.15 1.50
CA PHE A 119 18.73 -17.33 1.13
C PHE A 119 18.96 -17.71 -0.35
N LYS A 120 18.79 -18.98 -0.66
CA LYS A 120 18.87 -19.47 -2.04
C LYS A 120 17.82 -18.77 -2.91
N PRO A 121 18.12 -18.54 -4.20
CA PRO A 121 17.15 -17.99 -5.14
C PRO A 121 15.88 -18.85 -5.24
N PHE A 122 14.76 -18.20 -5.53
CA PHE A 122 13.44 -18.77 -5.75
C PHE A 122 12.69 -17.96 -6.82
N PHE A 123 11.55 -18.46 -7.27
CA PHE A 123 10.74 -17.73 -8.24
C PHE A 123 9.68 -16.87 -7.54
N CYS A 124 9.54 -15.65 -8.04
CA CYS A 124 8.43 -14.75 -7.75
C CYS A 124 7.68 -14.44 -9.05
N TYR A 125 6.43 -14.08 -8.90
CA TYR A 125 5.59 -13.63 -10.00
C TYR A 125 5.00 -12.27 -9.66
N VAL A 126 5.04 -11.35 -10.63
CA VAL A 126 4.34 -10.07 -10.57
C VAL A 126 3.23 -10.13 -11.60
N GLN A 127 2.00 -9.82 -11.20
CA GLN A 127 0.84 -9.81 -12.08
C GLN A 127 -0.02 -8.59 -11.82
N LEU A 128 -0.88 -8.25 -12.78
CA LEU A 128 -1.87 -7.22 -12.65
C LEU A 128 -3.21 -7.87 -12.28
N GLU A 129 -3.78 -7.50 -11.15
CA GLU A 129 -5.11 -7.88 -10.70
C GLU A 129 -6.01 -6.66 -10.70
N GLY A 130 -6.86 -6.54 -11.71
CA GLY A 130 -7.57 -5.30 -11.99
C GLY A 130 -6.58 -4.18 -12.32
N GLU A 131 -6.54 -3.15 -11.50
CA GLU A 131 -5.58 -2.01 -11.64
C GLU A 131 -4.41 -2.08 -10.66
N THR A 132 -4.30 -3.13 -9.86
CA THR A 132 -3.31 -3.25 -8.79
C THR A 132 -2.29 -4.34 -9.13
N LEU A 133 -1.00 -4.02 -9.02
CA LEU A 133 0.06 -5.00 -9.13
C LEU A 133 0.09 -5.87 -7.87
N THR A 134 0.28 -7.17 -8.07
CA THR A 134 0.52 -8.14 -7.00
C THR A 134 1.87 -8.79 -7.17
N ILE A 135 2.47 -9.22 -6.06
CA ILE A 135 3.69 -10.00 -6.03
C ILE A 135 3.46 -11.26 -5.20
N VAL A 136 3.88 -12.40 -5.74
CA VAL A 136 3.72 -13.71 -5.10
C VAL A 136 5.02 -14.49 -5.17
N LYS A 137 5.51 -14.97 -4.02
CA LYS A 137 6.56 -16.00 -3.99
C LYS A 137 5.94 -17.35 -4.25
N GLN A 138 6.39 -18.04 -5.28
CA GLN A 138 5.74 -19.28 -5.75
C GLN A 138 6.21 -20.54 -5.02
N THR A 139 7.43 -20.57 -4.49
CA THR A 139 8.05 -21.78 -3.97
C THR A 139 8.57 -21.63 -2.56
N GLY A 140 8.64 -22.75 -1.82
CA GLY A 140 9.15 -22.82 -0.45
C GLY A 140 8.05 -22.78 0.61
N SER A 141 8.45 -23.00 1.86
CA SER A 141 7.54 -23.11 3.01
C SER A 141 7.00 -21.77 3.54
N GLN A 142 7.62 -20.66 3.16
CA GLN A 142 7.20 -19.30 3.52
C GLN A 142 7.04 -18.50 2.22
N ARG A 143 5.80 -18.23 1.86
CA ARG A 143 5.45 -17.58 0.59
C ARG A 143 4.71 -16.27 0.83
N PRO A 144 5.43 -15.14 0.92
CA PRO A 144 4.79 -13.82 0.93
C PRO A 144 4.06 -13.58 -0.39
N ALA A 145 2.85 -13.07 -0.29
CA ALA A 145 2.07 -12.57 -1.42
C ALA A 145 1.27 -11.34 -1.00
N GLY A 146 1.08 -10.39 -1.91
CA GLY A 146 0.33 -9.18 -1.61
C GLY A 146 0.32 -8.18 -2.74
N ARG A 147 -0.35 -7.07 -2.49
CA ARG A 147 -0.57 -5.97 -3.43
C ARG A 147 0.46 -4.87 -3.26
N LEU A 148 0.79 -4.23 -4.39
CA LEU A 148 1.66 -3.07 -4.45
C LEU A 148 0.79 -1.82 -4.65
N TRP A 149 0.72 -0.99 -3.63
CA TRP A 149 -0.06 0.24 -3.62
C TRP A 149 0.82 1.43 -3.99
N ASP A 150 0.31 2.30 -4.82
CA ASP A 150 0.97 3.57 -5.13
C ASP A 150 1.16 4.43 -3.87
N ASP A 151 2.25 5.20 -3.84
CA ASP A 151 2.52 6.19 -2.80
C ASP A 151 2.74 7.58 -3.42
N ASN A 152 2.59 8.64 -2.62
CA ASN A 152 2.92 10.00 -3.04
C ASN A 152 4.44 10.17 -3.28
N ASN A 153 5.28 9.32 -2.67
CA ASN A 153 6.69 9.25 -2.97
C ASN A 153 6.92 8.49 -4.29
N SER A 154 7.38 9.18 -5.33
CA SER A 154 7.60 8.64 -6.67
C SER A 154 8.70 7.57 -6.78
N LYS A 155 9.44 7.29 -5.70
CA LYS A 155 10.52 6.30 -5.68
C LYS A 155 10.11 4.96 -5.06
N ARG A 156 8.87 4.83 -4.56
CA ARG A 156 8.43 3.62 -3.88
C ARG A 156 6.96 3.29 -4.14
N MET A 157 6.62 2.04 -3.94
CA MET A 157 5.26 1.55 -3.73
C MET A 157 5.18 0.90 -2.35
N ILE A 158 3.99 0.75 -1.80
CA ILE A 158 3.75 0.09 -0.53
C ILE A 158 3.23 -1.32 -0.77
N PHE A 159 3.91 -2.29 -0.21
CA PHE A 159 3.48 -3.69 -0.20
C PHE A 159 2.62 -3.94 1.04
N LEU A 160 1.40 -4.43 0.83
CA LEU A 160 0.53 -4.97 1.88
C LEU A 160 0.12 -6.38 1.45
N GLY A 161 0.46 -7.36 2.26
CA GLY A 161 0.25 -8.76 1.92
C GLY A 161 0.24 -9.66 3.14
N SER A 162 0.27 -10.95 2.90
CA SER A 162 0.26 -11.98 3.93
C SER A 162 1.28 -13.08 3.63
N LEU A 163 1.64 -13.83 4.66
CA LEU A 163 2.56 -14.97 4.57
C LEU A 163 1.77 -16.27 4.52
N ALA A 164 1.79 -16.96 3.36
CA ALA A 164 1.34 -18.34 3.28
C ALA A 164 2.41 -19.28 3.82
N LEU A 165 2.01 -20.30 4.57
CA LEU A 165 2.89 -21.27 5.24
C LEU A 165 2.68 -22.68 4.67
N GLY A 166 3.77 -23.43 4.57
CA GLY A 166 3.73 -24.84 4.19
C GLY A 166 3.07 -25.07 2.83
N SER A 167 2.09 -25.97 2.80
CA SER A 167 1.33 -26.41 1.63
C SER A 167 -0.02 -25.71 1.46
N GLU A 168 -0.22 -24.54 2.07
CA GLU A 168 -1.45 -23.77 1.85
C GLU A 168 -1.58 -23.42 0.36
N ASP A 169 -2.70 -23.80 -0.26
CA ASP A 169 -2.95 -23.55 -1.67
C ASP A 169 -3.30 -22.09 -1.95
N GLU A 170 -3.92 -21.42 -0.98
CA GLU A 170 -4.32 -20.02 -1.09
C GLU A 170 -3.61 -19.15 -0.05
N VAL A 171 -3.18 -17.97 -0.50
CA VAL A 171 -2.66 -16.93 0.39
C VAL A 171 -3.84 -16.12 0.92
N ARG A 172 -3.91 -15.94 2.24
CA ARG A 172 -4.92 -15.06 2.85
C ARG A 172 -4.70 -13.62 2.41
N ALA A 173 -5.80 -12.89 2.30
CA ALA A 173 -5.68 -11.45 2.02
C ALA A 173 -5.06 -10.72 3.23
N TYR A 174 -4.45 -9.58 2.97
CA TYR A 174 -4.00 -8.67 4.03
C TYR A 174 -5.19 -8.25 4.90
N GLY A 175 -5.03 -8.36 6.21
CA GLY A 175 -6.06 -8.05 7.21
C GLY A 175 -6.86 -9.26 7.69
N ASP A 176 -6.86 -10.39 6.98
CA ASP A 176 -7.59 -11.60 7.38
C ASP A 176 -6.95 -12.30 8.59
N ASP A 177 -5.62 -12.24 8.68
CA ASP A 177 -4.86 -12.82 9.77
C ASP A 177 -3.72 -11.88 10.19
N PRO A 178 -3.91 -11.06 11.23
CA PRO A 178 -2.89 -10.11 11.68
C PRO A 178 -1.55 -10.75 12.07
N GLN A 179 -1.52 -12.05 12.35
CA GLN A 179 -0.28 -12.78 12.67
C GLN A 179 0.55 -13.07 11.41
N ARG A 180 -0.07 -13.01 10.23
CA ARG A 180 0.55 -13.26 8.93
C ARG A 180 0.70 -12.01 8.08
N ASP A 181 0.08 -10.91 8.48
CA ASP A 181 0.17 -9.64 7.76
C ASP A 181 1.62 -9.20 7.61
N MET A 182 1.94 -8.75 6.40
CA MET A 182 3.24 -8.22 6.02
C MET A 182 3.06 -6.86 5.37
N ALA A 183 3.88 -5.90 5.79
CA ALA A 183 3.95 -4.59 5.16
C ALA A 183 5.39 -4.27 4.78
N GLY A 184 5.59 -3.64 3.64
CA GLY A 184 6.92 -3.34 3.13
C GLY A 184 6.97 -2.17 2.16
N ILE A 185 8.20 -1.78 1.85
CA ILE A 185 8.52 -0.77 0.84
C ILE A 185 9.04 -1.48 -0.40
N PHE A 186 8.40 -1.25 -1.53
CA PHE A 186 8.85 -1.78 -2.83
C PHE A 186 9.48 -0.68 -3.66
N GLU A 187 10.68 -0.91 -4.18
CA GLU A 187 11.50 0.09 -4.86
C GLU A 187 12.22 -0.50 -6.08
N ARG A 188 12.38 0.31 -7.12
CA ARG A 188 13.35 0.04 -8.17
C ARG A 188 14.72 0.57 -7.73
N ILE A 189 15.78 -0.23 -7.79
CA ILE A 189 17.13 0.13 -7.35
C ILE A 189 18.17 0.20 -8.47
N ALA A 190 17.83 -0.35 -9.63
CA ALA A 190 18.60 -0.25 -10.88
C ALA A 190 17.69 -0.58 -12.07
N PRO A 191 18.14 -0.41 -13.34
CA PRO A 191 17.45 -0.98 -14.49
C PRO A 191 17.24 -2.49 -14.29
N PHE A 192 15.99 -2.94 -14.47
CA PHE A 192 15.60 -4.35 -14.31
C PHE A 192 15.95 -4.99 -12.96
N ARG A 193 15.99 -4.18 -11.90
CA ARG A 193 16.30 -4.65 -10.55
C ARG A 193 15.46 -3.92 -9.52
N TRP A 194 14.69 -4.69 -8.76
CA TRP A 194 13.81 -4.17 -7.71
C TRP A 194 14.14 -4.81 -6.37
N ARG A 195 13.65 -4.21 -5.30
CA ARG A 195 13.66 -4.79 -3.98
C ARG A 195 12.33 -4.56 -3.26
N LEU A 196 11.97 -5.53 -2.40
CA LEU A 196 10.94 -5.39 -1.39
C LEU A 196 11.62 -5.41 -0.02
N VAL A 197 11.42 -4.38 0.75
CA VAL A 197 11.99 -4.20 2.10
C VAL A 197 10.90 -4.38 3.13
N ILE A 198 11.00 -5.39 3.97
CA ILE A 198 10.08 -5.64 5.09
C ILE A 198 10.78 -5.19 6.38
N PRO A 199 10.37 -4.06 6.98
CA PRO A 199 10.90 -3.60 8.25
C PRO A 199 10.30 -4.39 9.42
N TRP A 200 11.12 -4.74 10.39
CA TRP A 200 10.73 -5.40 11.62
C TRP A 200 9.83 -6.64 11.38
N PRO A 201 10.27 -7.60 10.55
CA PRO A 201 9.48 -8.78 10.26
C PRO A 201 9.27 -9.63 11.52
N ARG A 202 8.25 -10.48 11.49
CA ARG A 202 7.85 -11.30 12.65
C ARG A 202 8.82 -12.43 12.99
N ASP A 203 9.79 -12.71 12.12
CA ASP A 203 10.85 -13.72 12.36
C ASP A 203 11.90 -13.29 13.39
N GLY A 204 11.77 -12.06 13.91
CA GLY A 204 12.67 -11.46 14.90
C GLY A 204 13.89 -10.77 14.30
N SER A 205 14.06 -10.78 12.98
CA SER A 205 15.08 -9.95 12.33
C SER A 205 14.70 -8.47 12.37
N LYS A 206 15.65 -7.60 12.08
CA LYS A 206 15.41 -6.15 12.01
C LYS A 206 14.93 -5.74 10.64
N LEU A 207 15.40 -6.44 9.60
CA LEU A 207 15.08 -6.12 8.22
C LEU A 207 15.14 -7.39 7.37
N GLN A 208 14.18 -7.55 6.48
CA GLN A 208 14.23 -8.54 5.42
C GLN A 208 14.14 -7.83 4.07
N VAL A 209 15.03 -8.16 3.15
CA VAL A 209 15.12 -7.57 1.82
C VAL A 209 15.01 -8.66 0.79
N PHE A 210 14.01 -8.57 -0.07
CA PHE A 210 13.87 -9.43 -1.25
C PHE A 210 14.39 -8.67 -2.46
N GLU A 211 15.26 -9.29 -3.23
CA GLU A 211 15.68 -8.81 -4.53
C GLU A 211 14.86 -9.48 -5.63
N LEU A 212 14.51 -8.73 -6.66
CA LEU A 212 13.78 -9.22 -7.83
C LEU A 212 14.53 -8.80 -9.10
N THR A 213 14.83 -9.77 -9.96
CA THR A 213 15.37 -9.57 -11.31
C THR A 213 14.51 -10.34 -12.31
N PRO A 214 14.09 -9.74 -13.45
CA PRO A 214 13.30 -10.45 -14.44
C PRO A 214 13.99 -11.71 -14.92
N VAL A 215 13.24 -12.78 -15.10
CA VAL A 215 13.74 -13.96 -15.79
C VAL A 215 13.78 -13.63 -17.30
N PRO A 216 14.90 -13.83 -17.98
CA PRO A 216 14.94 -13.68 -19.43
C PRO A 216 13.88 -14.57 -20.08
N GLU A 217 13.14 -14.04 -21.07
CA GLU A 217 12.27 -14.88 -21.89
C GLU A 217 13.08 -16.01 -22.47
N GLN A 218 12.69 -17.23 -22.18
CA GLN A 218 13.26 -18.37 -22.88
C GLN A 218 12.81 -18.29 -24.34
N PRO A 219 13.72 -18.42 -25.31
CA PRO A 219 13.31 -18.50 -26.71
C PRO A 219 12.33 -19.67 -26.88
N LYS A 220 11.19 -19.37 -27.51
CA LYS A 220 10.15 -20.37 -27.84
C LYS A 220 10.66 -21.39 -28.79
#